data_b839afe1ccabfb6080ef0dd74851df7b
#
_entry.id   b839afe1ccabfb6080ef0dd74851df7b
#
_cell.length_a   1.000
_cell.length_b   1.000
_cell.length_c   1.000
_cell.angle_alpha   90.00
_cell.angle_beta   90.00
_cell.angle_gamma   90.00
#
_symmetry.space_group_name_H-M   'P 1'
#
loop_
_entity.id
_entity.type
_entity.pdbx_description
1 polymer ?
#
loop_
_entity_poly.entity_id
_entity_poly.type
_entity_poly.pdbx_seq_one_letter_code
_entity_poly.pdbx_strand_id
1 'polypeptide(L)'
;LPGNGKIGSVGQWTSLGEDWANVGNTPLRYFKNYSYEGGIKTPLIISWPSGLGHQNELNPFPAHLIDILPTLAELAGARYPESVNGKPVLPAAGESLLPAIKNEKTDRDQPIFWEWSVGRAVR
;
A
#
# COMPACT_ATOMS: atom_id res chain seq x y z
N LEU A 1 -5.04 -6.08 26.18
CA LEU A 1 -4.20 -5.98 27.39
C LEU A 1 -2.88 -6.66 27.11
N PRO A 2 -1.71 -6.06 27.38
CA PRO A 2 -0.43 -6.72 27.24
C PRO A 2 -0.36 -7.89 28.24
N GLY A 3 0.06 -9.06 27.75
CA GLY A 3 0.34 -10.18 28.64
C GLY A 3 1.57 -9.90 29.53
N ASN A 4 1.75 -10.65 30.61
CA ASN A 4 2.82 -10.46 31.59
C ASN A 4 4.23 -10.93 31.14
N GLY A 5 4.47 -11.13 29.86
CA GLY A 5 5.75 -11.58 29.30
C GLY A 5 6.60 -10.45 28.74
N LYS A 6 7.84 -10.80 28.33
CA LYS A 6 8.73 -9.84 27.67
C LYS A 6 8.18 -9.45 26.29
N ILE A 7 8.21 -8.15 25.96
CA ILE A 7 7.88 -7.63 24.63
C ILE A 7 8.71 -8.38 23.58
N GLY A 8 8.03 -8.87 22.53
CA GLY A 8 8.67 -9.62 21.44
C GLY A 8 8.79 -11.14 21.68
N SER A 9 8.35 -11.68 22.84
CA SER A 9 8.30 -13.11 23.07
C SER A 9 7.05 -13.76 22.47
N VAL A 10 7.10 -15.07 22.21
CA VAL A 10 5.97 -15.84 21.69
C VAL A 10 4.77 -15.72 22.64
N GLY A 11 3.60 -15.46 22.07
CA GLY A 11 2.38 -15.27 22.84
C GLY A 11 2.19 -13.89 23.48
N GLN A 12 3.13 -12.97 23.26
CA GLN A 12 2.99 -11.59 23.69
C GLN A 12 2.53 -10.70 22.55
N TRP A 13 1.42 -10.01 22.78
CA TRP A 13 0.93 -8.98 21.89
C TRP A 13 1.05 -7.61 22.58
N THR A 14 1.54 -6.63 21.84
CA THR A 14 1.60 -5.25 22.29
C THR A 14 1.22 -4.29 21.19
N SER A 15 0.69 -3.13 21.54
CA SER A 15 0.44 -2.03 20.61
C SER A 15 1.03 -0.75 21.17
N LEU A 16 1.33 0.19 20.29
CA LEU A 16 1.86 1.51 20.65
C LEU A 16 0.87 2.36 21.45
N GLY A 17 -0.45 2.08 21.31
CA GLY A 17 -1.49 2.98 21.79
C GLY A 17 -1.66 4.20 20.84
N GLU A 18 -2.74 4.94 21.04
CA GLU A 18 -3.14 6.03 20.14
C GLU A 18 -2.17 7.19 20.13
N ASP A 19 -1.68 7.60 21.29
CA ASP A 19 -0.76 8.74 21.41
C ASP A 19 0.56 8.49 20.66
N TRP A 20 1.16 7.33 20.86
CA TRP A 20 2.41 6.97 20.17
C TRP A 20 2.18 6.70 18.68
N ALA A 21 1.01 6.20 18.28
CA ALA A 21 0.68 6.04 16.87
C ALA A 21 0.58 7.40 16.17
N ASN A 22 0.01 8.43 16.83
CA ASN A 22 -0.01 9.79 16.32
C ASN A 22 1.41 10.38 16.23
N VAL A 23 2.22 10.21 17.27
CA VAL A 23 3.61 10.70 17.28
C VAL A 23 4.40 10.08 16.13
N GLY A 24 4.26 8.75 15.92
CA GLY A 24 4.96 8.03 14.86
C GLY A 24 4.57 8.44 13.44
N ASN A 25 3.39 9.03 13.26
CA ASN A 25 2.90 9.52 11.97
C ASN A 25 3.10 11.02 11.73
N THR A 26 3.64 11.74 12.70
CA THR A 26 3.87 13.18 12.56
C THR A 26 4.71 13.50 11.31
N PRO A 27 4.34 14.51 10.48
CA PRO A 27 3.30 15.52 10.67
C PRO A 27 1.90 15.13 10.16
N LEU A 28 1.69 13.88 9.74
CA LEU A 28 0.41 13.43 9.18
C LEU A 28 -0.61 13.24 10.29
N ARG A 29 -1.86 13.58 10.00
CA ARG A 29 -2.94 13.49 10.97
C ARG A 29 -3.42 12.05 11.12
N TYR A 30 -3.60 11.61 12.37
CA TYR A 30 -4.08 10.29 12.76
C TYR A 30 -3.16 9.12 12.31
N PHE A 31 -3.70 7.91 12.30
CA PHE A 31 -2.99 6.66 12.10
C PHE A 31 -3.95 5.61 11.50
N LYS A 32 -3.53 4.35 11.41
CA LYS A 32 -4.32 3.21 10.94
C LYS A 32 -5.77 3.27 11.44
N ASN A 33 -6.72 2.92 10.61
CA ASN A 33 -8.18 2.96 10.76
C ASN A 33 -8.83 4.33 10.49
N TYR A 34 -8.06 5.36 10.23
CA TYR A 34 -8.60 6.66 9.85
C TYR A 34 -8.36 6.94 8.37
N SER A 35 -9.34 7.57 7.70
CA SER A 35 -9.22 7.99 6.29
C SER A 35 -8.52 9.36 6.14
N TYR A 36 -7.66 9.73 7.09
CA TYR A 36 -6.76 10.87 7.03
C TYR A 36 -5.38 10.42 6.55
N GLU A 37 -4.54 11.37 6.17
CA GLU A 37 -3.20 11.09 5.61
C GLU A 37 -2.37 10.13 6.48
N GLY A 38 -2.41 10.24 7.81
CA GLY A 38 -1.71 9.31 8.71
C GLY A 38 -2.22 7.87 8.66
N GLY A 39 -3.47 7.66 8.20
CA GLY A 39 -4.05 6.32 8.05
C GLY A 39 -3.94 5.73 6.66
N ILE A 40 -3.85 6.58 5.61
CA ILE A 40 -3.87 6.13 4.21
C ILE A 40 -2.54 6.33 3.47
N LYS A 41 -1.65 7.24 3.93
CA LYS A 41 -0.37 7.54 3.30
C LYS A 41 0.76 6.72 3.90
N THR A 42 0.80 5.45 3.57
CA THR A 42 1.85 4.53 4.02
C THR A 42 2.97 4.46 2.97
N PRO A 43 4.24 4.62 3.35
CA PRO A 43 5.36 4.47 2.42
C PRO A 43 5.43 3.07 1.82
N LEU A 44 5.71 2.98 0.52
CA LEU A 44 6.06 1.76 -0.18
C LEU A 44 7.55 1.80 -0.53
N ILE A 45 8.29 0.78 -0.13
CA ILE A 45 9.71 0.64 -0.47
C ILE A 45 9.85 -0.50 -1.46
N ILE A 46 10.46 -0.21 -2.62
CA ILE A 46 10.74 -1.19 -3.66
C ILE A 46 12.26 -1.34 -3.80
N SER A 47 12.75 -2.57 -3.72
CA SER A 47 14.14 -2.91 -3.98
C SER A 47 14.23 -3.92 -5.11
N TRP A 48 14.78 -3.50 -6.23
CA TRP A 48 14.97 -4.34 -7.43
C TRP A 48 16.27 -3.97 -8.15
N PRO A 49 17.43 -4.36 -7.60
CA PRO A 49 18.74 -3.89 -8.09
C PRO A 49 19.01 -4.19 -9.56
N SER A 50 18.52 -5.31 -10.08
CA SER A 50 18.74 -5.71 -11.48
C SER A 50 17.77 -5.09 -12.49
N GLY A 51 16.67 -4.48 -12.01
CA GLY A 51 15.61 -3.93 -12.87
C GLY A 51 15.41 -2.43 -12.76
N LEU A 52 15.88 -1.81 -11.68
CA LEU A 52 15.81 -0.37 -11.45
C LEU A 52 17.18 0.25 -11.70
N GLY A 53 17.26 1.09 -12.73
CA GLY A 53 18.47 1.89 -13.01
C GLY A 53 18.72 3.00 -11.97
N HIS A 54 17.73 3.32 -11.16
CA HIS A 54 17.76 4.36 -10.13
C HIS A 54 17.69 3.74 -8.75
N GLN A 55 18.45 4.31 -7.84
CA GLN A 55 18.49 3.86 -6.47
C GLN A 55 18.47 5.08 -5.54
N ASN A 56 17.83 4.94 -4.38
CA ASN A 56 17.73 5.97 -3.35
C ASN A 56 16.94 7.22 -3.77
N GLU A 57 15.95 7.07 -4.62
CA GLU A 57 15.05 8.16 -5.03
C GLU A 57 13.69 8.05 -4.33
N LEU A 58 13.10 9.22 -4.03
CA LEU A 58 11.73 9.35 -3.58
C LEU A 58 10.84 9.63 -4.79
N ASN A 59 9.91 8.73 -5.06
CA ASN A 59 8.90 8.92 -6.09
C ASN A 59 7.57 9.32 -5.44
N PRO A 60 7.02 10.50 -5.74
CA PRO A 60 5.78 11.00 -5.14
C PRO A 60 4.51 10.38 -5.75
N PHE A 61 4.63 9.44 -6.68
CA PHE A 61 3.48 8.80 -7.33
C PHE A 61 2.51 8.21 -6.30
N PRO A 62 1.22 8.54 -6.37
CA PRO A 62 0.23 8.02 -5.44
C PRO A 62 -0.09 6.56 -5.76
N ALA A 63 0.55 5.66 -5.04
CA ALA A 63 0.33 4.21 -5.14
C ALA A 63 -0.72 3.71 -4.15
N HIS A 64 -1.31 2.56 -4.45
CA HIS A 64 -2.21 1.85 -3.55
C HIS A 64 -1.86 0.35 -3.53
N LEU A 65 -2.26 -0.35 -2.48
CA LEU A 65 -1.99 -1.78 -2.33
C LEU A 65 -2.58 -2.63 -3.48
N ILE A 66 -3.70 -2.16 -4.08
CA ILE A 66 -4.33 -2.83 -5.22
C ILE A 66 -3.45 -2.82 -6.49
N ASP A 67 -2.45 -1.96 -6.56
CA ASP A 67 -1.55 -1.81 -7.71
C ASP A 67 -0.44 -2.87 -7.75
N ILE A 68 -0.21 -3.55 -6.63
CA ILE A 68 0.86 -4.56 -6.53
C ILE A 68 0.61 -5.73 -7.48
N LEU A 69 -0.61 -6.24 -7.50
CA LEU A 69 -0.94 -7.39 -8.36
C LEU A 69 -0.80 -7.08 -9.86
N PRO A 70 -1.37 -6.00 -10.42
CA PRO A 70 -1.14 -5.65 -11.82
C PRO A 70 0.33 -5.37 -12.14
N THR A 71 1.09 -4.79 -11.22
CA THR A 71 2.53 -4.58 -11.40
C THR A 71 3.28 -5.89 -11.53
N LEU A 72 3.03 -6.85 -10.65
CA LEU A 72 3.67 -8.17 -10.70
C LEU A 72 3.25 -8.97 -11.94
N ALA A 73 1.97 -8.87 -12.34
CA ALA A 73 1.48 -9.51 -13.55
C ALA A 73 2.19 -8.96 -14.80
N GLU A 74 2.34 -7.65 -14.91
CA GLU A 74 3.06 -7.01 -16.00
C GLU A 74 4.54 -7.41 -16.04
N LEU A 75 5.23 -7.38 -14.90
CA LEU A 75 6.62 -7.80 -14.78
C LEU A 75 6.84 -9.27 -15.17
N ALA A 76 5.87 -10.12 -14.86
CA ALA A 76 5.90 -11.54 -15.22
C ALA A 76 5.47 -11.82 -16.69
N GLY A 77 5.01 -10.80 -17.44
CA GLY A 77 4.37 -10.99 -18.75
C GLY A 77 3.08 -11.83 -18.67
N ALA A 78 2.45 -11.90 -17.49
CA ALA A 78 1.25 -12.65 -17.24
C ALA A 78 0.00 -11.84 -17.54
N ARG A 79 -1.04 -12.50 -18.06
CA ARG A 79 -2.36 -11.89 -18.20
C ARG A 79 -3.22 -12.23 -17.00
N TYR A 80 -3.90 -11.22 -16.47
CA TYR A 80 -4.90 -11.45 -15.43
C TYR A 80 -6.08 -12.24 -16.01
N PRO A 81 -6.52 -13.34 -15.38
CA PRO A 81 -7.53 -14.21 -15.95
C PRO A 81 -8.91 -13.57 -15.91
N GLU A 82 -9.67 -13.70 -16.98
CA GLU A 82 -11.09 -13.31 -17.03
C GLU A 82 -12.00 -14.35 -16.34
N SER A 83 -11.53 -15.59 -16.23
CA SER A 83 -12.24 -16.67 -15.54
C SER A 83 -11.29 -17.68 -14.92
N VAL A 84 -11.72 -18.31 -13.82
CA VAL A 84 -11.04 -19.42 -13.16
C VAL A 84 -12.04 -20.55 -12.93
N ASN A 85 -11.73 -21.75 -13.42
CA ASN A 85 -12.62 -22.94 -13.35
C ASN A 85 -14.04 -22.65 -13.91
N GLY A 86 -14.11 -21.90 -15.01
CA GLY A 86 -15.37 -21.54 -15.67
C GLY A 86 -16.20 -20.47 -14.95
N LYS A 87 -15.69 -19.88 -13.88
CA LYS A 87 -16.35 -18.76 -13.17
C LYS A 87 -15.67 -17.44 -13.51
N PRO A 88 -16.43 -16.37 -13.81
CA PRO A 88 -15.86 -15.08 -14.10
C PRO A 88 -15.11 -14.53 -12.88
N VAL A 89 -13.99 -13.85 -13.12
CA VAL A 89 -13.18 -13.18 -12.10
C VAL A 89 -13.33 -11.67 -12.26
N LEU A 90 -13.43 -10.94 -11.15
CA LEU A 90 -13.44 -9.48 -11.19
C LEU A 90 -12.08 -8.99 -11.71
N PRO A 91 -12.06 -8.00 -12.61
CA PRO A 91 -10.81 -7.42 -13.09
C PRO A 91 -9.99 -6.83 -11.94
N ALA A 92 -8.68 -6.78 -12.09
CA ALA A 92 -7.80 -6.10 -11.14
C ALA A 92 -8.21 -4.62 -11.05
N ALA A 93 -8.44 -4.12 -9.83
CA ALA A 93 -8.93 -2.77 -9.61
C ALA A 93 -7.81 -1.70 -9.66
N GLY A 94 -6.53 -2.11 -9.53
CA GLY A 94 -5.37 -1.22 -9.55
C GLY A 94 -4.78 -1.04 -10.94
N GLU A 95 -3.79 -0.15 -11.04
CA GLU A 95 -2.95 0.02 -12.22
C GLU A 95 -1.50 -0.41 -11.92
N SER A 96 -0.75 -0.77 -12.96
CA SER A 96 0.65 -1.13 -12.78
C SER A 96 1.48 0.08 -12.35
N LEU A 97 2.33 -0.11 -11.35
CA LEU A 97 3.31 0.87 -10.90
C LEU A 97 4.56 0.92 -11.78
N LEU A 98 4.70 0.01 -12.74
CA LEU A 98 5.94 -0.11 -13.54
C LEU A 98 6.30 1.18 -14.27
N PRO A 99 5.38 1.92 -14.93
CA PRO A 99 5.69 3.22 -15.52
C PRO A 99 6.14 4.26 -14.48
N ALA A 100 5.51 4.29 -13.30
CA ALA A 100 5.91 5.20 -12.24
C ALA A 100 7.29 4.85 -11.67
N ILE A 101 7.56 3.57 -11.47
CA ILE A 101 8.87 3.06 -11.01
C ILE A 101 9.99 3.41 -12.00
N LYS A 102 9.68 3.46 -13.29
CA LYS A 102 10.62 3.87 -14.35
C LYS A 102 10.68 5.39 -14.56
N ASN A 103 9.99 6.18 -13.77
CA ASN A 103 9.85 7.63 -13.93
C ASN A 103 9.21 8.07 -15.26
N GLU A 104 8.42 7.20 -15.88
CA GLU A 104 7.69 7.46 -17.13
C GLU A 104 6.30 8.06 -16.87
N LYS A 105 5.81 7.97 -15.63
CA LYS A 105 4.49 8.43 -15.19
C LYS A 105 4.57 9.10 -13.81
N THR A 106 3.96 10.26 -13.68
CA THR A 106 4.01 11.08 -12.46
C THR A 106 2.71 11.16 -11.68
N ASP A 107 1.59 10.71 -12.27
CA ASP A 107 0.27 10.72 -11.63
C ASP A 107 -0.59 9.55 -12.11
N ARG A 108 -1.68 9.29 -11.41
CA ARG A 108 -2.61 8.19 -11.69
C ARG A 108 -3.64 8.58 -12.75
N ASP A 109 -4.13 7.57 -13.49
CA ASP A 109 -5.25 7.74 -14.43
C ASP A 109 -6.61 7.64 -13.70
N GLN A 110 -6.65 6.88 -12.60
CA GLN A 110 -7.87 6.61 -11.86
C GLN A 110 -7.77 7.08 -10.41
N PRO A 111 -8.83 7.64 -9.85
CA PRO A 111 -8.84 8.02 -8.45
C PRO A 111 -8.74 6.79 -7.54
N ILE A 112 -8.17 6.99 -6.37
CA ILE A 112 -8.10 6.00 -5.30
C ILE A 112 -9.19 6.32 -4.28
N PHE A 113 -9.92 5.28 -3.87
CA PHE A 113 -10.97 5.40 -2.85
C PHE A 113 -10.60 4.58 -1.62
N TRP A 114 -10.83 5.16 -0.45
CA TRP A 114 -10.71 4.47 0.83
C TRP A 114 -12.02 4.53 1.58
N GLU A 115 -12.41 3.41 2.15
CA GLU A 115 -13.55 3.32 3.06
C GLU A 115 -13.20 2.40 4.22
N TRP A 116 -13.38 2.90 5.42
CA TRP A 116 -13.24 2.13 6.64
C TRP A 116 -14.22 2.63 7.69
N SER A 117 -15.12 1.75 8.17
CA SER A 117 -16.17 2.10 9.11
C SER A 117 -17.01 3.29 8.59
N VAL A 118 -16.96 4.43 9.26
CA VAL A 118 -17.66 5.67 8.85
C VAL A 118 -16.75 6.63 8.07
N GLY A 119 -15.47 6.32 7.98
CA GLY A 119 -14.48 7.16 7.30
C GLY A 119 -14.37 6.85 5.81
N ARG A 120 -14.34 7.89 4.98
CA ARG A 120 -14.14 7.80 3.54
C ARG A 120 -13.12 8.83 3.08
N ALA A 121 -12.34 8.48 2.06
CA ALA A 121 -11.44 9.41 1.40
C ALA A 121 -11.35 9.09 -0.09
N VAL A 122 -10.98 10.10 -0.87
CA VAL A 122 -10.67 9.98 -2.29
C VAL A 122 -9.45 10.83 -2.63
N ARG A 123 -8.63 10.35 -3.52
CA ARG A 123 -7.50 11.08 -4.08
C ARG A 123 -7.50 10.94 -5.58
#